data_602e469e543e9540951b00c1e1acb763
#
_entry.id   602e469e543e9540951b00c1e1acb763
#
_cell.length_a   1.000
_cell.length_b   1.000
_cell.length_c   1.000
_cell.angle_alpha   90.00
_cell.angle_beta   90.00
_cell.angle_gamma   90.00
#
_symmetry.space_group_name_H-M   'P 1'
#
loop_
_entity.id
_entity.type
_entity.pdbx_description
1 polymer ?
#
loop_
_entity_poly.entity_id
_entity_poly.type
_entity_poly.pdbx_seq_one_letter_code
_entity_poly.pdbx_strand_id
1 'polypeptide(L)'
;HHYWILKDDSPIIVTERVIPIGSVQLVFHRNQRLRIQSENAMQPQSFVGGQAMTYYDVASTGDLNMIVVVLQPYAAQFLLHRPAHLFNGLKVSMDDTSDMELMELSKKIINHYDDNICIGMIEEFLVKRLQNIPLYEQKRWKAVQHEINILPRAYITSLSDVACLSERQFRRTFNENF
;
A
#
# COMPACT_ATOMS: atom_id res chain seq x y z
N HIS A 1 5.56 -4.40 6.51
CA HIS A 1 4.87 -4.82 5.28
C HIS A 1 4.70 -6.33 5.25
N HIS A 2 3.80 -6.80 4.41
CA HIS A 2 3.63 -8.21 4.07
C HIS A 2 3.18 -8.31 2.62
N TYR A 3 3.34 -9.49 2.04
CA TYR A 3 3.03 -9.77 0.64
C TYR A 3 1.88 -10.75 0.52
N TRP A 4 1.04 -10.53 -0.48
CA TRP A 4 0.09 -11.51 -0.98
C TRP A 4 0.48 -11.84 -2.41
N ILE A 5 0.64 -13.11 -2.70
CA ILE A 5 0.84 -13.62 -4.05
C ILE A 5 -0.42 -14.39 -4.40
N LEU A 6 -1.16 -13.87 -5.35
CA LEU A 6 -2.43 -14.43 -5.79
C LEU A 6 -2.27 -14.98 -7.20
N LYS A 7 -2.54 -16.27 -7.36
CA LYS A 7 -2.49 -16.98 -8.64
C LYS A 7 -3.74 -17.81 -8.80
N ASP A 8 -4.37 -17.69 -9.97
CA ASP A 8 -5.51 -18.51 -10.35
C ASP A 8 -5.52 -18.61 -11.89
N ASP A 9 -5.29 -19.80 -12.39
CA ASP A 9 -5.30 -20.14 -13.82
C ASP A 9 -6.66 -20.71 -14.27
N SER A 10 -7.65 -20.69 -13.37
CA SER A 10 -9.00 -21.13 -13.67
C SER A 10 -9.65 -20.22 -14.72
N PRO A 11 -10.32 -20.80 -15.72
CA PRO A 11 -11.13 -20.04 -16.69
C PRO A 11 -12.43 -19.50 -16.09
N ILE A 12 -12.74 -19.84 -14.84
CA ILE A 12 -13.97 -19.42 -14.16
C ILE A 12 -13.79 -18.01 -13.63
N ILE A 13 -14.74 -17.13 -13.95
CA ILE A 13 -14.79 -15.79 -13.39
C ILE A 13 -15.18 -15.89 -11.92
N VAL A 14 -14.28 -15.51 -11.04
CA VAL A 14 -14.52 -15.45 -9.59
C VAL A 14 -14.68 -13.99 -9.19
N THR A 15 -15.71 -13.71 -8.41
CA THR A 15 -15.94 -12.40 -7.81
C THR A 15 -15.54 -12.42 -6.35
N GLU A 16 -14.69 -11.50 -5.96
CA GLU A 16 -14.18 -11.36 -4.60
C GLU A 16 -14.45 -9.96 -4.06
N ARG A 17 -14.69 -9.90 -2.77
CA ARG A 17 -14.89 -8.64 -2.06
C ARG A 17 -13.61 -8.13 -1.43
N VAL A 18 -13.19 -6.95 -1.85
CA VAL A 18 -12.09 -6.22 -1.22
C VAL A 18 -12.63 -5.42 -0.04
N ILE A 19 -12.23 -5.79 1.16
CA ILE A 19 -12.60 -5.08 2.38
C ILE A 19 -11.53 -4.05 2.77
N PRO A 20 -11.91 -2.90 3.36
CA PRO A 20 -10.97 -1.91 3.86
C PRO A 20 -10.05 -2.50 4.93
N ILE A 21 -8.75 -2.36 4.74
CA ILE A 21 -7.73 -2.83 5.71
C ILE A 21 -6.93 -1.67 6.34
N GLY A 22 -7.29 -0.42 6.05
CA GLY A 22 -6.63 0.76 6.61
C GLY A 22 -5.16 0.92 6.21
N SER A 23 -4.75 0.35 5.08
CA SER A 23 -3.36 0.36 4.61
C SER A 23 -3.25 0.73 3.15
N VAL A 24 -2.15 1.36 2.79
CA VAL A 24 -1.77 1.58 1.39
C VAL A 24 -1.16 0.30 0.82
N GLN A 25 -1.44 0.03 -0.43
CA GLN A 25 -0.99 -1.16 -1.13
C GLN A 25 -0.25 -0.81 -2.42
N LEU A 26 0.80 -1.56 -2.74
CA LEU A 26 1.36 -1.60 -4.08
C LEU A 26 0.87 -2.88 -4.75
N VAL A 27 0.21 -2.74 -5.89
CA VAL A 27 -0.40 -3.86 -6.61
C VAL A 27 0.24 -3.99 -7.98
N PHE A 28 0.62 -5.21 -8.35
CA PHE A 28 1.26 -5.55 -9.62
C PHE A 28 0.52 -6.73 -10.24
N HIS A 29 -0.23 -6.50 -11.31
CA HIS A 29 -0.82 -7.57 -12.12
C HIS A 29 0.21 -8.02 -13.15
N ARG A 30 0.63 -9.28 -13.08
CA ARG A 30 1.60 -9.85 -14.02
C ARG A 30 0.93 -10.51 -15.24
N ASN A 31 -0.34 -10.91 -15.09
CA ASN A 31 -1.18 -11.43 -16.15
C ASN A 31 -2.45 -10.58 -16.29
N GLN A 32 -3.64 -11.21 -16.24
CA GLN A 32 -4.90 -10.50 -16.38
C GLN A 32 -5.18 -9.58 -15.18
N ARG A 33 -5.79 -8.44 -15.46
CA ARG A 33 -6.17 -7.45 -14.46
C ARG A 33 -7.53 -7.77 -13.90
N LEU A 34 -7.77 -7.41 -12.65
CA LEU A 34 -9.10 -7.49 -12.05
C LEU A 34 -10.01 -6.38 -12.58
N ARG A 35 -11.29 -6.70 -12.74
CA ARG A 35 -12.34 -5.74 -13.10
C ARG A 35 -13.03 -5.27 -11.82
N ILE A 36 -13.16 -3.95 -11.65
CA ILE A 36 -13.99 -3.35 -10.60
C ILE A 36 -15.44 -3.40 -11.05
N GLN A 37 -16.29 -4.12 -10.32
CA GLN A 37 -17.66 -4.36 -10.78
C GLN A 37 -18.53 -3.10 -10.76
N SER A 38 -18.44 -2.29 -9.72
CA SER A 38 -19.24 -1.07 -9.57
C SER A 38 -18.94 -0.01 -10.64
N GLU A 39 -17.72 0.02 -11.15
CA GLU A 39 -17.25 0.99 -12.14
C GLU A 39 -17.24 0.41 -13.56
N ASN A 40 -17.40 -0.90 -13.68
CA ASN A 40 -17.19 -1.66 -14.93
C ASN A 40 -15.84 -1.35 -15.61
N ALA A 41 -14.82 -1.07 -14.79
CA ALA A 41 -13.51 -0.66 -15.23
C ALA A 41 -12.44 -1.69 -14.82
N MET A 42 -11.38 -1.79 -15.62
CA MET A 42 -10.22 -2.61 -15.26
C MET A 42 -9.32 -1.85 -14.29
N GLN A 43 -8.80 -2.54 -13.28
CA GLN A 43 -7.72 -1.97 -12.47
C GLN A 43 -6.50 -1.64 -13.35
N PRO A 44 -5.68 -0.64 -13.00
CA PRO A 44 -4.41 -0.42 -13.69
C PRO A 44 -3.50 -1.67 -13.59
N GLN A 45 -2.58 -1.83 -14.54
CA GLN A 45 -1.64 -2.97 -14.55
C GLN A 45 -0.80 -3.02 -13.27
N SER A 46 -0.37 -1.85 -12.83
CA SER A 46 0.23 -1.65 -11.52
C SER A 46 -0.28 -0.34 -10.92
N PHE A 47 -0.52 -0.32 -9.63
CA PHE A 47 -1.05 0.88 -8.99
C PHE A 47 -0.71 0.97 -7.50
N VAL A 48 -0.74 2.18 -7.00
CA VAL A 48 -0.80 2.47 -5.58
C VAL A 48 -2.28 2.52 -5.20
N GLY A 49 -2.71 1.55 -4.40
CA GLY A 49 -4.04 1.54 -3.81
C GLY A 49 -4.00 2.23 -2.46
N GLY A 50 -4.73 3.34 -2.31
CA GLY A 50 -4.90 4.01 -1.02
C GLY A 50 -5.85 3.26 -0.10
N GLN A 51 -6.03 3.78 1.10
CA GLN A 51 -6.99 3.25 2.06
C GLN A 51 -8.39 3.27 1.44
N ALA A 52 -9.01 2.10 1.29
CA ALA A 52 -10.38 2.01 0.85
C ALA A 52 -11.31 2.47 1.99
N MET A 53 -12.26 3.33 1.68
CA MET A 53 -13.24 3.84 2.66
C MET A 53 -14.45 2.93 2.79
N THR A 54 -14.74 2.16 1.73
CA THR A 54 -15.84 1.19 1.66
C THR A 54 -15.33 -0.07 0.95
N TYR A 55 -16.05 -1.17 1.11
CA TYR A 55 -15.77 -2.36 0.31
C TYR A 55 -16.14 -2.14 -1.16
N TYR A 56 -15.50 -2.89 -2.03
CA TYR A 56 -15.85 -2.98 -3.45
C TYR A 56 -15.59 -4.40 -3.96
N ASP A 57 -16.34 -4.78 -4.98
CA ASP A 57 -16.24 -6.11 -5.55
C ASP A 57 -15.37 -6.07 -6.82
N VAL A 58 -14.47 -7.04 -6.92
CA VAL A 58 -13.62 -7.26 -8.09
C VAL A 58 -13.91 -8.62 -8.70
N ALA A 59 -13.77 -8.73 -10.01
CA ALA A 59 -13.88 -10.00 -10.70
C ALA A 59 -12.58 -10.34 -11.42
N SER A 60 -12.19 -11.60 -11.38
CA SER A 60 -11.14 -12.11 -12.25
C SER A 60 -11.63 -12.07 -13.70
N THR A 61 -10.69 -11.96 -14.62
CA THR A 61 -10.98 -11.98 -16.07
C THR A 61 -10.29 -13.14 -16.75
N GLY A 62 -9.85 -14.13 -15.98
CA GLY A 62 -9.10 -15.29 -16.41
C GLY A 62 -7.80 -15.42 -15.62
N ASP A 63 -6.75 -15.90 -16.23
CA ASP A 63 -5.42 -16.14 -15.68
C ASP A 63 -4.91 -15.00 -14.77
N LEU A 64 -5.14 -15.12 -13.47
CA LEU A 64 -4.75 -14.17 -12.44
C LEU A 64 -3.33 -14.50 -11.95
N ASN A 65 -2.46 -13.53 -12.00
CA ASN A 65 -1.16 -13.59 -11.37
C ASN A 65 -0.80 -12.19 -10.88
N MET A 66 -0.82 -11.98 -9.58
CA MET A 66 -0.56 -10.66 -9.02
C MET A 66 0.20 -10.73 -7.70
N ILE A 67 0.99 -9.69 -7.46
CA ILE A 67 1.65 -9.44 -6.19
C ILE A 67 1.03 -8.19 -5.57
N VAL A 68 0.66 -8.29 -4.31
CA VAL A 68 0.18 -7.16 -3.51
C VAL A 68 1.13 -6.97 -2.33
N VAL A 69 1.67 -5.79 -2.20
CA VAL A 69 2.48 -5.37 -1.05
C VAL A 69 1.63 -4.49 -0.16
N VAL A 70 1.33 -4.97 1.03
CA VAL A 70 0.58 -4.20 2.02
C VAL A 70 1.58 -3.44 2.89
N LEU A 71 1.55 -2.12 2.82
CA LEU A 71 2.44 -1.25 3.58
C LEU A 71 1.88 -1.00 4.97
N GLN A 72 2.76 -0.84 5.96
CA GLN A 72 2.32 -0.31 7.25
C GLN A 72 1.79 1.12 7.05
N PRO A 73 0.69 1.52 7.70
CA PRO A 73 0.08 2.84 7.48
C PRO A 73 1.09 3.98 7.53
N TYR A 74 1.91 4.02 8.58
CA TYR A 74 2.92 5.06 8.77
C TYR A 74 4.07 5.03 7.75
N ALA A 75 4.27 3.91 7.04
CA ALA A 75 5.38 3.76 6.12
C ALA A 75 5.07 4.33 4.71
N ALA A 76 3.78 4.45 4.38
CA ALA A 76 3.36 4.82 3.03
C ALA A 76 3.93 6.18 2.58
N GLN A 77 3.84 7.21 3.42
CA GLN A 77 4.38 8.53 3.10
C GLN A 77 5.89 8.48 2.82
N PHE A 78 6.63 7.77 3.63
CA PHE A 78 8.08 7.65 3.48
C PHE A 78 8.48 6.88 2.22
N LEU A 79 7.73 5.82 1.91
CA LEU A 79 8.01 4.96 0.77
C LEU A 79 7.56 5.58 -0.56
N LEU A 80 6.51 6.39 -0.55
CA LEU A 80 5.92 6.99 -1.74
C LEU A 80 6.29 8.48 -1.90
N HIS A 81 6.99 9.07 -0.92
CA HIS A 81 7.37 10.49 -0.88
C HIS A 81 6.16 11.44 -1.06
N ARG A 82 4.98 10.97 -0.65
CA ARG A 82 3.72 11.72 -0.72
C ARG A 82 2.85 11.39 0.49
N PRO A 83 2.09 12.34 1.02
CA PRO A 83 1.15 12.09 2.10
C PRO A 83 0.18 10.94 1.78
N ALA A 84 -0.01 10.03 2.73
CA ALA A 84 -0.84 8.83 2.53
C ALA A 84 -2.30 9.18 2.17
N HIS A 85 -2.85 10.24 2.76
CA HIS A 85 -4.22 10.68 2.52
C HIS A 85 -4.52 11.07 1.05
N LEU A 86 -3.50 11.43 0.26
CA LEU A 86 -3.68 11.74 -1.17
C LEU A 86 -4.05 10.51 -2.00
N PHE A 87 -3.87 9.33 -1.45
CA PHE A 87 -4.24 8.07 -2.11
C PHE A 87 -5.60 7.53 -1.64
N ASN A 88 -6.22 8.12 -0.60
CA ASN A 88 -7.44 7.59 0.01
C ASN A 88 -8.56 7.38 -1.03
N GLY A 89 -9.08 6.16 -1.10
CA GLY A 89 -10.12 5.75 -2.05
C GLY A 89 -9.66 5.66 -3.50
N LEU A 90 -8.39 5.97 -3.82
CA LEU A 90 -7.88 5.98 -5.18
C LEU A 90 -7.06 4.73 -5.50
N LYS A 91 -6.98 4.43 -6.78
CA LYS A 91 -6.07 3.47 -7.40
C LYS A 91 -5.24 4.23 -8.44
N VAL A 92 -4.13 4.80 -7.99
CA VAL A 92 -3.26 5.64 -8.84
C VAL A 92 -2.31 4.73 -9.62
N SER A 93 -2.40 4.72 -10.94
CA SER A 93 -1.46 3.99 -11.77
C SER A 93 -0.01 4.38 -11.43
N MET A 94 0.89 3.39 -11.34
CA MET A 94 2.30 3.70 -11.10
C MET A 94 2.91 4.50 -12.23
N ASP A 95 2.39 4.39 -13.45
CA ASP A 95 2.81 5.20 -14.59
C ASP A 95 2.40 6.67 -14.47
N ASP A 96 1.37 6.98 -13.67
CA ASP A 96 0.89 8.33 -13.41
C ASP A 96 1.56 8.98 -12.19
N THR A 97 2.40 8.21 -11.51
CA THR A 97 3.11 8.70 -10.33
C THR A 97 4.30 9.55 -10.70
N SER A 98 4.78 10.46 -10.77
CA SER A 98 6.08 11.09 -11.11
C SER A 98 7.31 10.41 -10.45
N ASP A 99 7.13 9.18 -9.99
CA ASP A 99 8.13 8.39 -9.26
C ASP A 99 8.82 7.39 -10.20
N MET A 100 9.93 7.83 -10.78
CA MET A 100 10.67 7.05 -11.79
C MET A 100 11.14 5.69 -11.25
N GLU A 101 11.59 5.63 -9.98
CA GLU A 101 12.05 4.36 -9.39
C GLU A 101 10.89 3.37 -9.21
N LEU A 102 9.71 3.85 -8.80
CA LEU A 102 8.51 3.04 -8.67
C LEU A 102 8.01 2.56 -10.03
N MET A 103 8.05 3.40 -11.05
CA MET A 103 7.72 3.03 -12.44
C MET A 103 8.67 1.96 -12.98
N GLU A 104 9.97 2.08 -12.75
CA GLU A 104 10.95 1.08 -13.16
C GLU A 104 10.77 -0.25 -12.43
N LEU A 105 10.54 -0.20 -11.12
CA LEU A 105 10.20 -1.38 -10.33
C LEU A 105 8.98 -2.08 -10.92
N SER A 106 7.91 -1.34 -11.17
CA SER A 106 6.68 -1.85 -11.76
C SER A 106 6.93 -2.62 -13.06
N LYS A 107 7.66 -2.02 -13.99
CA LYS A 107 8.01 -2.65 -15.27
C LYS A 107 8.79 -3.96 -15.10
N LYS A 108 9.71 -4.00 -14.14
CA LYS A 108 10.48 -5.21 -13.83
C LYS A 108 9.59 -6.32 -13.27
N ILE A 109 8.73 -5.99 -12.29
CA ILE A 109 7.84 -6.96 -11.64
C ILE A 109 6.81 -7.54 -12.61
N ILE A 110 6.17 -6.69 -13.42
CA ILE A 110 5.15 -7.13 -14.38
C ILE A 110 5.72 -8.12 -15.41
N ASN A 111 6.97 -7.95 -15.81
CA ASN A 111 7.61 -8.77 -16.82
C ASN A 111 8.41 -9.96 -16.26
N HIS A 112 8.37 -10.19 -14.94
CA HIS A 112 9.12 -11.28 -14.31
C HIS A 112 8.19 -12.30 -13.65
N TYR A 113 8.41 -13.59 -13.91
CA TYR A 113 7.53 -14.68 -13.45
C TYR A 113 7.97 -15.32 -12.13
N ASP A 114 9.23 -15.20 -11.74
CA ASP A 114 9.73 -15.75 -10.48
C ASP A 114 9.35 -14.85 -9.30
N ASP A 115 8.55 -15.39 -8.38
CA ASP A 115 8.03 -14.65 -7.22
C ASP A 115 9.14 -14.21 -6.28
N ASN A 116 10.14 -15.07 -6.04
CA ASN A 116 11.23 -14.77 -5.10
C ASN A 116 12.08 -13.63 -5.62
N ILE A 117 12.36 -13.62 -6.92
CA ILE A 117 13.10 -12.52 -7.56
C ILE A 117 12.28 -11.24 -7.50
N CYS A 118 10.96 -11.29 -7.78
CA CYS A 118 10.08 -10.14 -7.64
C CYS A 118 10.07 -9.60 -6.21
N ILE A 119 9.92 -10.45 -5.22
CA ILE A 119 9.97 -10.07 -3.80
C ILE A 119 11.31 -9.43 -3.46
N GLY A 120 12.43 -10.02 -3.90
CA GLY A 120 13.76 -9.46 -3.70
C GLY A 120 13.91 -8.05 -4.26
N MET A 121 13.43 -7.80 -5.49
CA MET A 121 13.44 -6.46 -6.09
C MET A 121 12.56 -5.46 -5.30
N ILE A 122 11.40 -5.90 -4.83
CA ILE A 122 10.51 -5.07 -4.01
C ILE A 122 11.19 -4.73 -2.68
N GLU A 123 11.78 -5.71 -2.01
CA GLU A 123 12.48 -5.50 -0.74
C GLU A 123 13.67 -4.56 -0.88
N GLU A 124 14.47 -4.72 -1.91
CA GLU A 124 15.58 -3.80 -2.20
C GLU A 124 15.10 -2.35 -2.37
N PHE A 125 14.03 -2.16 -3.14
CA PHE A 125 13.41 -0.85 -3.32
C PHE A 125 12.90 -0.26 -1.99
N LEU A 126 12.18 -1.04 -1.19
CA LEU A 126 11.65 -0.60 0.10
C LEU A 126 12.77 -0.28 1.09
N VAL A 127 13.78 -1.13 1.20
CA VAL A 127 14.94 -0.92 2.08
C VAL A 127 15.71 0.33 1.70
N LYS A 128 16.00 0.52 0.40
CA LYS A 128 16.68 1.72 -0.09
C LYS A 128 15.95 3.00 0.33
N ARG A 129 14.63 3.03 0.25
CA ARG A 129 13.82 4.19 0.67
C ARG A 129 13.79 4.38 2.17
N LEU A 130 13.69 3.30 2.93
CA LEU A 130 13.71 3.37 4.40
C LEU A 130 15.04 3.86 4.95
N GLN A 131 16.17 3.59 4.29
CA GLN A 131 17.49 4.07 4.71
C GLN A 131 17.60 5.61 4.72
N ASN A 132 16.80 6.30 3.93
CA ASN A 132 16.77 7.76 3.89
C ASN A 132 15.95 8.40 5.01
N ILE A 133 15.25 7.57 5.83
CA ILE A 133 14.42 8.06 6.93
C ILE A 133 15.20 8.01 8.23
N PRO A 134 15.27 9.11 8.99
CA PRO A 134 15.90 9.10 10.28
C PRO A 134 15.34 8.01 11.22
N LEU A 135 16.21 7.28 11.88
CA LEU A 135 15.81 6.15 12.73
C LEU A 135 14.84 6.56 13.85
N TYR A 136 14.97 7.79 14.35
CA TYR A 136 14.06 8.32 15.37
C TYR A 136 12.63 8.48 14.84
N GLU A 137 12.45 8.85 13.57
CA GLU A 137 11.15 8.95 12.95
C GLU A 137 10.51 7.58 12.74
N GLN A 138 11.29 6.62 12.24
CA GLN A 138 10.80 5.25 12.10
C GLN A 138 10.33 4.69 13.45
N LYS A 139 11.11 4.88 14.52
CA LYS A 139 10.76 4.44 15.88
C LYS A 139 9.51 5.14 16.41
N ARG A 140 9.40 6.45 16.18
CA ARG A 140 8.25 7.26 16.59
C ARG A 140 6.95 6.70 16.02
N TRP A 141 6.88 6.58 14.71
CA TRP A 141 5.64 6.14 14.05
C TRP A 141 5.32 4.67 14.28
N LYS A 142 6.34 3.84 14.44
CA LYS A 142 6.16 2.45 14.86
C LYS A 142 5.55 2.37 16.27
N ALA A 143 5.97 3.22 17.19
CA ALA A 143 5.41 3.28 18.55
C ALA A 143 3.96 3.77 18.54
N VAL A 144 3.64 4.80 17.76
CA VAL A 144 2.26 5.29 17.58
C VAL A 144 1.36 4.19 16.99
N GLN A 145 1.81 3.49 15.96
CA GLN A 145 1.05 2.37 15.37
C GLN A 145 0.81 1.25 16.38
N HIS A 146 1.81 0.95 17.19
CA HIS A 146 1.68 -0.05 18.25
C HIS A 146 0.63 0.35 19.28
N GLU A 147 0.63 1.61 19.71
CA GLU A 147 -0.35 2.15 20.66
C GLU A 147 -1.77 2.10 20.11
N ILE A 148 -1.98 2.47 18.83
CA ILE A 148 -3.27 2.37 18.15
C ILE A 148 -3.77 0.92 18.10
N ASN A 149 -2.88 -0.04 17.86
CA ASN A 149 -3.24 -1.45 17.77
C ASN A 149 -3.68 -2.02 19.14
N ILE A 150 -3.08 -1.54 20.22
CA ILE A 150 -3.42 -1.96 21.59
C ILE A 150 -4.67 -1.23 22.10
N LEU A 151 -4.78 0.06 21.81
CA LEU A 151 -5.84 0.93 22.26
C LEU A 151 -6.55 1.59 21.05
N PRO A 152 -7.52 0.90 20.41
CA PRO A 152 -8.22 1.43 19.22
C PRO A 152 -8.96 2.75 19.45
N ARG A 153 -9.14 3.15 20.71
CA ARG A 153 -9.72 4.44 21.13
C ARG A 153 -8.72 5.30 21.91
N ALA A 154 -7.44 5.22 21.53
CA ALA A 154 -6.42 6.05 22.16
C ALA A 154 -6.73 7.54 21.99
N TYR A 155 -6.53 8.31 23.07
CA TYR A 155 -6.69 9.75 23.01
C TYR A 155 -5.51 10.39 22.28
N ILE A 156 -5.75 11.51 21.61
CA ILE A 156 -4.70 12.26 20.90
C ILE A 156 -3.56 12.66 21.85
N THR A 157 -3.89 13.00 23.09
CA THR A 157 -2.89 13.31 24.13
C THR A 157 -1.93 12.15 24.33
N SER A 158 -2.47 10.92 24.54
CA SER A 158 -1.64 9.72 24.70
C SER A 158 -0.76 9.45 23.48
N LEU A 159 -1.32 9.55 22.28
CA LEU A 159 -0.57 9.33 21.04
C LEU A 159 0.49 10.41 20.80
N SER A 160 0.22 11.66 21.15
CA SER A 160 1.21 12.75 21.05
C SER A 160 2.37 12.57 22.03
N ASP A 161 2.10 12.08 23.24
CA ASP A 161 3.12 11.75 24.24
C ASP A 161 4.02 10.61 23.75
N VAL A 162 3.42 9.52 23.24
CA VAL A 162 4.16 8.40 22.62
C VAL A 162 5.02 8.87 21.45
N ALA A 163 4.51 9.82 20.65
CA ALA A 163 5.24 10.40 19.52
C ALA A 163 6.32 11.41 19.95
N CYS A 164 6.36 11.83 21.22
CA CYS A 164 7.20 12.93 21.71
C CYS A 164 6.97 14.23 20.91
N LEU A 165 5.69 14.57 20.66
CA LEU A 165 5.25 15.76 19.94
C LEU A 165 4.21 16.52 20.77
N SER A 166 4.07 17.84 20.52
CA SER A 166 2.89 18.54 21.00
C SER A 166 1.64 18.05 20.25
N GLU A 167 0.45 18.12 20.85
CA GLU A 167 -0.78 17.69 20.17
C GLU A 167 -0.98 18.37 18.81
N ARG A 168 -0.65 19.65 18.70
CA ARG A 168 -0.75 20.40 17.43
C ARG A 168 0.18 19.85 16.36
N GLN A 169 1.43 19.55 16.73
CA GLN A 169 2.39 18.93 15.81
C GLN A 169 1.96 17.52 15.45
N PHE A 170 1.52 16.75 16.46
CA PHE A 170 1.05 15.39 16.24
C PHE A 170 -0.11 15.34 15.24
N ARG A 171 -1.17 16.15 15.43
CA ARG A 171 -2.32 16.18 14.50
C ARG A 171 -1.90 16.46 13.06
N ARG A 172 -1.01 17.45 12.85
CA ARG A 172 -0.50 17.78 11.52
C ARG A 172 0.24 16.60 10.90
N THR A 173 1.23 16.07 11.61
CA THR A 173 2.11 15.03 11.09
C THR A 173 1.41 13.67 11.02
N PHE A 174 0.44 13.42 11.90
CA PHE A 174 -0.38 12.21 11.85
C PHE A 174 -1.19 12.13 10.56
N ASN A 175 -1.87 13.21 10.16
CA ASN A 175 -2.64 13.26 8.92
C ASN A 175 -1.76 13.10 7.66
N GLU A 176 -0.47 13.39 7.75
CA GLU A 176 0.47 13.19 6.65
C GLU A 176 0.91 11.72 6.54
N ASN A 177 0.99 11.00 7.67
CA ASN A 177 1.54 9.64 7.75
C ASN A 177 0.49 8.52 7.77
N PHE A 178 -0.72 8.82 8.22
CA PHE A 178 -1.84 7.89 8.35
C PHE A 178 -3.06 8.35 7.54
#